data_71a6a0421d5b5b3cbcbce709b640d5a1
#
_entry.id   71a6a0421d5b5b3cbcbce709b640d5a1
#
_cell.length_a   1.000
_cell.length_b   1.000
_cell.length_c   1.000
_cell.angle_alpha   90.00
_cell.angle_beta   90.00
_cell.angle_gamma   90.00
#
_symmetry.space_group_name_H-M   'P 1'
#
loop_
_entity.id
_entity.type
_entity.pdbx_description
1 polymer ?
#
loop_
_entity_poly.entity_id
_entity_poly.type
_entity_poly.pdbx_seq_one_letter_code
_entity_poly.pdbx_strand_id
1 'polypeptide(L)'
;LDDRDYVEATTSGSTGIPKQIKLKKQSMVNSALATGDYLKLSPKNRALLCLPADFIAGKMMIIRSIILGLHLDIIRPSSMPLSLTSKNYDFCAMIPLQASKSLVDLPRVKKVILGGASIDGELEAKLQTISTEVYSSYGMTETISHIAMRKVNHTEVHQNTYKALPNVTFTQDERHCLVIDAPLIADHPVVTNDIV
;
A
#
# COMPACT_ATOMS: atom_id res chain seq x y z
N LEU A 1 7.14 -4.04 -25.89
CA LEU A 1 6.01 -4.28 -24.97
C LEU A 1 5.85 -5.77 -24.81
N ASP A 2 5.65 -6.22 -23.58
CA ASP A 2 5.47 -7.64 -23.25
C ASP A 2 3.97 -7.98 -23.38
N ASP A 3 3.63 -8.91 -24.29
CA ASP A 3 2.25 -9.31 -24.60
C ASP A 3 1.63 -10.27 -23.57
N ARG A 4 2.41 -10.71 -22.55
CA ARG A 4 1.90 -11.52 -21.46
C ARG A 4 0.82 -10.76 -20.69
N ASP A 5 -0.19 -11.46 -20.21
CA ASP A 5 -1.29 -10.92 -19.39
C ASP A 5 -0.94 -10.81 -17.90
N TYR A 6 0.28 -11.20 -17.52
CA TYR A 6 0.79 -11.21 -16.15
C TYR A 6 2.14 -10.51 -16.00
N VAL A 7 2.48 -10.14 -14.77
CA VAL A 7 3.78 -9.67 -14.31
C VAL A 7 4.32 -10.66 -13.28
N GLU A 8 5.61 -10.99 -13.37
CA GLU A 8 6.26 -11.80 -12.35
C GLU A 8 6.65 -10.92 -11.16
N ALA A 9 6.36 -11.41 -9.96
CA ALA A 9 6.74 -10.77 -8.71
C ALA A 9 7.34 -11.82 -7.77
N THR A 10 8.26 -11.37 -6.93
CA THR A 10 8.87 -12.21 -5.90
C THR A 10 8.24 -11.85 -4.56
N THR A 11 7.75 -12.83 -3.82
CA THR A 11 7.26 -12.61 -2.46
C THR A 11 8.43 -12.28 -1.54
N SER A 12 8.21 -11.42 -0.55
CA SER A 12 9.25 -11.00 0.40
C SER A 12 9.67 -12.08 1.40
N GLY A 13 8.97 -13.23 1.39
CA GLY A 13 9.37 -14.40 2.18
C GLY A 13 9.36 -14.19 3.68
N SER A 14 8.32 -13.59 4.26
CA SER A 14 8.16 -13.44 5.72
C SER A 14 8.24 -14.79 6.48
N THR A 15 8.05 -15.91 5.81
CA THR A 15 8.04 -17.26 6.40
C THR A 15 8.90 -18.29 5.67
N GLY A 16 9.73 -17.90 4.67
CA GLY A 16 10.49 -18.89 3.92
C GLY A 16 11.21 -18.35 2.67
N ILE A 17 11.58 -19.28 1.79
CA ILE A 17 12.25 -18.97 0.53
C ILE A 17 11.35 -18.09 -0.35
N PRO A 18 11.86 -16.97 -0.89
CA PRO A 18 11.09 -16.11 -1.80
C PRO A 18 10.53 -16.93 -2.98
N LYS A 19 9.23 -16.79 -3.24
CA LYS A 19 8.57 -17.48 -4.35
C LYS A 19 8.29 -16.50 -5.47
N GLN A 20 8.50 -16.93 -6.70
CA GLN A 20 8.02 -16.20 -7.86
C GLN A 20 6.55 -16.53 -8.09
N ILE A 21 5.74 -15.49 -8.21
CA ILE A 21 4.30 -15.60 -8.51
C ILE A 21 3.95 -14.74 -9.72
N LYS A 22 2.94 -15.19 -10.46
CA LYS A 22 2.40 -14.46 -11.60
C LYS A 22 1.19 -13.65 -11.15
N LEU A 23 1.24 -12.36 -11.36
CA LEU A 23 0.19 -11.41 -11.00
C LEU A 23 -0.48 -10.93 -12.29
N LYS A 24 -1.78 -11.12 -12.43
CA LYS A 24 -2.53 -10.68 -13.60
C LYS A 24 -2.49 -9.15 -13.73
N LYS A 25 -2.21 -8.66 -14.93
CA LYS A 25 -2.21 -7.22 -15.21
C LYS A 25 -3.57 -6.59 -14.91
N GLN A 26 -4.68 -7.29 -15.23
CA GLN A 26 -6.03 -6.81 -14.91
C GLN A 26 -6.24 -6.64 -13.40
N SER A 27 -5.78 -7.59 -12.58
CA SER A 27 -5.86 -7.48 -11.11
C SER A 27 -5.06 -6.29 -10.59
N MET A 28 -3.91 -5.98 -11.20
CA MET A 28 -3.13 -4.78 -10.85
C MET A 28 -3.86 -3.49 -11.21
N VAL A 29 -4.56 -3.45 -12.35
CA VAL A 29 -5.45 -2.34 -12.74
C VAL A 29 -6.58 -2.16 -11.73
N ASN A 30 -7.26 -3.24 -11.37
CA ASN A 30 -8.36 -3.24 -10.40
C ASN A 30 -7.89 -2.72 -9.02
N SER A 31 -6.72 -3.17 -8.56
CA SER A 31 -6.10 -2.68 -7.31
C SER A 31 -5.74 -1.19 -7.38
N ALA A 32 -5.26 -0.71 -8.53
CA ALA A 32 -4.95 0.70 -8.72
C ALA A 32 -6.20 1.57 -8.65
N LEU A 33 -7.28 1.16 -9.33
CA LEU A 33 -8.57 1.85 -9.32
C LEU A 33 -9.16 1.89 -7.90
N ALA A 34 -9.20 0.74 -7.19
CA ALA A 34 -9.70 0.67 -5.82
C ALA A 34 -8.93 1.62 -4.87
N THR A 35 -7.61 1.74 -5.05
CA THR A 35 -6.79 2.71 -4.29
C THR A 35 -7.16 4.15 -4.64
N GLY A 36 -7.32 4.43 -5.92
CA GLY A 36 -7.69 5.76 -6.42
C GLY A 36 -9.04 6.22 -5.85
N ASP A 37 -10.04 5.36 -5.91
CA ASP A 37 -11.38 5.63 -5.40
C ASP A 37 -11.38 5.83 -3.87
N TYR A 38 -10.71 4.95 -3.13
CA TYR A 38 -10.66 5.03 -1.67
C TYR A 38 -9.97 6.31 -1.20
N LEU A 39 -8.85 6.67 -1.80
CA LEU A 39 -8.09 7.87 -1.44
C LEU A 39 -8.53 9.12 -2.19
N LYS A 40 -9.52 9.01 -3.09
CA LYS A 40 -9.99 10.12 -3.95
C LYS A 40 -8.84 10.78 -4.69
N LEU A 41 -8.00 9.95 -5.33
CA LEU A 41 -6.93 10.44 -6.18
C LEU A 41 -7.50 10.81 -7.56
N SER A 42 -7.01 11.91 -8.10
CA SER A 42 -7.47 12.46 -9.38
C SER A 42 -6.32 12.56 -10.38
N PRO A 43 -6.60 12.53 -11.68
CA PRO A 43 -5.58 12.82 -12.70
C PRO A 43 -4.82 14.11 -12.38
N LYS A 44 -3.52 14.12 -12.68
CA LYS A 44 -2.56 15.20 -12.38
C LYS A 44 -2.20 15.37 -10.89
N ASN A 45 -2.79 14.61 -9.94
CA ASN A 45 -2.24 14.58 -8.60
C ASN A 45 -0.77 14.18 -8.65
N ARG A 46 0.05 14.84 -7.84
CA ARG A 46 1.48 14.54 -7.78
C ARG A 46 1.74 13.42 -6.78
N ALA A 47 2.37 12.34 -7.27
CA ALA A 47 2.74 11.18 -6.45
C ALA A 47 4.26 11.04 -6.35
N LEU A 48 4.74 10.49 -5.24
CA LEU A 48 6.16 10.21 -5.01
C LEU A 48 6.39 8.70 -4.93
N LEU A 49 7.26 8.17 -5.80
CA LEU A 49 7.83 6.84 -5.69
C LEU A 49 9.17 6.91 -4.94
N CYS A 50 9.19 6.37 -3.74
CA CYS A 50 10.38 6.27 -2.88
C CYS A 50 10.65 4.84 -2.40
N LEU A 51 9.92 3.86 -2.94
CA LEU A 51 10.08 2.43 -2.70
C LEU A 51 10.78 1.76 -3.88
N PRO A 52 11.56 0.68 -3.67
CA PRO A 52 12.16 -0.05 -4.77
C PRO A 52 11.10 -0.65 -5.69
N ALA A 53 11.24 -0.46 -7.01
CA ALA A 53 10.32 -1.01 -8.00
C ALA A 53 10.49 -2.53 -8.23
N ASP A 54 11.50 -3.14 -7.64
CA ASP A 54 11.67 -4.60 -7.61
C ASP A 54 10.60 -5.30 -6.78
N PHE A 55 10.08 -4.63 -5.75
CA PHE A 55 9.02 -5.13 -4.89
C PHE A 55 7.64 -4.64 -5.34
N ILE A 56 6.61 -5.41 -4.97
CA ILE A 56 5.24 -5.14 -5.41
C ILE A 56 4.74 -3.73 -5.02
N ALA A 57 5.13 -3.21 -3.86
CA ALA A 57 4.70 -1.89 -3.41
C ALA A 57 5.21 -0.77 -4.33
N GLY A 58 6.48 -0.83 -4.75
CA GLY A 58 7.05 0.12 -5.72
C GLY A 58 6.46 -0.05 -7.12
N LYS A 59 6.30 -1.32 -7.59
CA LYS A 59 5.61 -1.61 -8.86
C LYS A 59 4.21 -1.00 -8.90
N MET A 60 3.44 -1.16 -7.83
CA MET A 60 2.07 -0.64 -7.76
C MET A 60 2.00 0.89 -7.71
N MET A 61 3.03 1.58 -7.24
CA MET A 61 3.09 3.06 -7.35
C MET A 61 3.20 3.49 -8.81
N ILE A 62 3.99 2.79 -9.63
CA ILE A 62 4.09 3.05 -11.08
C ILE A 62 2.75 2.77 -11.76
N ILE A 63 2.14 1.61 -11.48
CA ILE A 63 0.88 1.20 -12.10
C ILE A 63 -0.26 2.16 -11.71
N ARG A 64 -0.37 2.54 -10.43
CA ARG A 64 -1.34 3.56 -9.99
C ARG A 64 -1.17 4.86 -10.75
N SER A 65 0.07 5.29 -10.95
CA SER A 65 0.34 6.54 -11.65
C SER A 65 -0.09 6.48 -13.12
N ILE A 66 0.15 5.36 -13.79
CA ILE A 66 -0.29 5.16 -15.18
C ILE A 66 -1.81 5.11 -15.26
N ILE A 67 -2.46 4.28 -14.44
CA ILE A 67 -3.90 4.02 -14.52
C ILE A 67 -4.72 5.24 -14.07
N LEU A 68 -4.26 5.96 -13.05
CA LEU A 68 -4.98 7.11 -12.50
C LEU A 68 -4.54 8.45 -13.10
N GLY A 69 -3.58 8.44 -14.03
CA GLY A 69 -3.06 9.68 -14.65
C GLY A 69 -2.33 10.60 -13.67
N LEU A 70 -1.58 10.03 -12.69
CA LEU A 70 -0.84 10.81 -11.72
C LEU A 70 0.50 11.30 -12.30
N HIS A 71 0.97 12.44 -11.83
CA HIS A 71 2.33 12.90 -12.09
C HIS A 71 3.27 12.25 -11.09
N LEU A 72 4.06 11.27 -11.52
CA LEU A 72 4.96 10.51 -10.68
C LEU A 72 6.37 11.09 -10.67
N ASP A 73 6.81 11.60 -9.54
CA ASP A 73 8.22 11.86 -9.26
C ASP A 73 8.87 10.59 -8.69
N ILE A 74 10.07 10.28 -9.15
CA ILE A 74 10.83 9.08 -8.74
C ILE A 74 12.11 9.55 -8.07
N ILE A 75 12.37 9.03 -6.88
CA ILE A 75 13.61 9.23 -6.16
C ILE A 75 14.23 7.88 -5.79
N ARG A 76 15.53 7.86 -5.54
CA ARG A 76 16.16 6.64 -5.05
C ARG A 76 15.57 6.21 -3.70
N PRO A 77 15.36 4.91 -3.47
CA PRO A 77 14.94 4.41 -2.16
C PRO A 77 15.92 4.84 -1.06
N SER A 78 15.36 5.35 0.03
CA SER A 78 16.12 5.86 1.18
C SER A 78 15.28 5.69 2.44
N SER A 79 15.91 5.64 3.60
CA SER A 79 15.19 5.69 4.88
C SER A 79 14.61 7.08 5.19
N MET A 80 15.09 8.13 4.50
CA MET A 80 14.63 9.52 4.63
C MET A 80 14.26 10.08 3.24
N PRO A 81 13.23 9.54 2.56
CA PRO A 81 12.96 9.89 1.18
C PRO A 81 12.61 11.35 0.97
N LEU A 82 11.88 11.97 1.89
CA LEU A 82 11.43 13.35 1.75
C LEU A 82 12.57 14.38 1.90
N SER A 83 13.72 14.00 2.46
CA SER A 83 14.90 14.87 2.45
C SER A 83 15.56 15.01 1.07
N LEU A 84 15.23 14.11 0.12
CA LEU A 84 15.76 14.12 -1.24
C LEU A 84 14.95 14.99 -2.21
N THR A 85 13.92 15.66 -1.75
CA THR A 85 13.04 16.51 -2.55
C THR A 85 12.50 17.67 -1.71
N SER A 86 12.27 18.82 -2.32
CA SER A 86 11.61 19.98 -1.70
C SER A 86 10.15 20.17 -2.16
N LYS A 87 9.65 19.26 -3.01
CA LYS A 87 8.31 19.37 -3.60
C LYS A 87 7.22 18.91 -2.62
N ASN A 88 5.99 19.37 -2.88
CA ASN A 88 4.78 18.87 -2.24
C ASN A 88 4.12 17.78 -3.09
N TYR A 89 3.49 16.81 -2.44
CA TYR A 89 2.84 15.67 -3.07
C TYR A 89 1.40 15.50 -2.58
N ASP A 90 0.55 14.99 -3.44
CA ASP A 90 -0.81 14.60 -3.07
C ASP A 90 -0.84 13.17 -2.49
N PHE A 91 0.10 12.31 -2.93
CA PHE A 91 0.12 10.90 -2.55
C PHE A 91 1.53 10.32 -2.49
N CYS A 92 1.76 9.45 -1.50
CA CYS A 92 2.97 8.63 -1.39
C CYS A 92 2.65 7.30 -0.69
N ALA A 93 3.42 6.25 -0.99
CA ALA A 93 3.45 5.02 -0.20
C ALA A 93 4.84 4.85 0.42
N MET A 94 4.87 4.48 1.70
CA MET A 94 6.10 4.33 2.49
C MET A 94 6.02 3.10 3.40
N ILE A 95 7.15 2.67 3.92
CA ILE A 95 7.20 1.79 5.08
C ILE A 95 7.22 2.64 6.38
N PRO A 96 6.81 2.11 7.54
CA PRO A 96 6.80 2.85 8.81
C PRO A 96 8.14 3.48 9.18
N LEU A 97 9.26 2.80 8.90
CA LEU A 97 10.60 3.35 9.12
C LEU A 97 10.86 4.63 8.32
N GLN A 98 10.41 4.70 7.06
CA GLN A 98 10.55 5.91 6.24
C GLN A 98 9.70 7.05 6.79
N ALA A 99 8.46 6.76 7.21
CA ALA A 99 7.58 7.75 7.82
C ALA A 99 8.17 8.29 9.14
N SER A 100 8.64 7.40 10.02
CA SER A 100 9.27 7.78 11.30
C SER A 100 10.46 8.73 11.10
N LYS A 101 11.32 8.44 10.11
CA LYS A 101 12.49 9.28 9.82
C LYS A 101 12.18 10.53 9.00
N SER A 102 10.98 10.65 8.45
CA SER A 102 10.54 11.79 7.63
C SER A 102 9.46 12.63 8.32
N LEU A 103 9.21 12.48 9.62
CA LEU A 103 8.09 13.12 10.34
C LEU A 103 8.00 14.63 10.12
N VAL A 104 9.13 15.32 10.14
CA VAL A 104 9.20 16.79 9.93
C VAL A 104 8.77 17.18 8.52
N ASP A 105 9.04 16.33 7.54
CA ASP A 105 8.78 16.58 6.13
C ASP A 105 7.44 15.98 5.65
N LEU A 106 6.84 15.07 6.41
CA LEU A 106 5.56 14.44 6.07
C LEU A 106 4.45 15.44 5.75
N PRO A 107 4.32 16.61 6.41
CA PRO A 107 3.30 17.61 6.06
C PRO A 107 3.35 18.11 4.61
N ARG A 108 4.43 17.85 3.87
CA ARG A 108 4.51 18.10 2.43
C ARG A 108 3.78 17.06 1.57
N VAL A 109 3.26 15.99 2.19
CA VAL A 109 2.49 14.94 1.52
C VAL A 109 1.06 14.95 2.07
N LYS A 110 0.04 15.12 1.23
CA LYS A 110 -1.34 15.15 1.70
C LYS A 110 -1.82 13.80 2.23
N LYS A 111 -1.53 12.71 1.50
CA LYS A 111 -1.97 11.35 1.84
C LYS A 111 -0.82 10.37 1.75
N VAL A 112 -0.65 9.57 2.79
CA VAL A 112 0.40 8.53 2.85
C VAL A 112 -0.22 7.18 3.21
N ILE A 113 0.11 6.15 2.43
CA ILE A 113 -0.11 4.76 2.80
C ILE A 113 1.15 4.22 3.46
N LEU A 114 1.01 3.65 4.65
CA LEU A 114 2.05 2.89 5.34
C LEU A 114 1.75 1.40 5.24
N GLY A 115 2.73 0.62 4.76
CA GLY A 115 2.60 -0.82 4.61
C GLY A 115 3.93 -1.53 4.77
N GLY A 116 3.90 -2.87 4.68
CA GLY A 116 5.09 -3.72 4.76
C GLY A 116 5.58 -4.01 6.19
N ALA A 117 5.07 -3.33 7.19
CA ALA A 117 5.31 -3.58 8.62
C ALA A 117 4.21 -2.93 9.46
N SER A 118 4.09 -3.34 10.72
CA SER A 118 3.21 -2.70 11.69
C SER A 118 3.69 -1.30 12.07
N ILE A 119 2.76 -0.40 12.37
CA ILE A 119 3.05 0.91 12.97
C ILE A 119 3.10 0.69 14.47
N ASP A 120 4.23 1.02 15.10
CA ASP A 120 4.34 0.97 16.56
C ASP A 120 3.62 2.14 17.23
N GLY A 121 3.35 2.00 18.53
CA GLY A 121 2.58 3.00 19.28
C GLY A 121 3.28 4.37 19.36
N GLU A 122 4.61 4.41 19.34
CA GLU A 122 5.37 5.67 19.37
C GLU A 122 5.20 6.45 18.07
N LEU A 123 5.34 5.76 16.93
CA LEU A 123 5.11 6.36 15.63
C LEU A 123 3.65 6.78 15.47
N GLU A 124 2.70 5.91 15.87
CA GLU A 124 1.27 6.22 15.78
C GLU A 124 0.91 7.48 16.58
N ALA A 125 1.45 7.65 17.78
CA ALA A 125 1.26 8.86 18.58
C ALA A 125 1.80 10.12 17.87
N LYS A 126 2.98 10.04 17.26
CA LYS A 126 3.57 11.15 16.51
C LYS A 126 2.77 11.51 15.27
N LEU A 127 2.19 10.52 14.60
CA LEU A 127 1.37 10.71 13.41
C LEU A 127 0.04 11.44 13.70
N GLN A 128 -0.44 11.43 14.96
CA GLN A 128 -1.64 12.20 15.35
C GLN A 128 -1.47 13.71 15.21
N THR A 129 -0.24 14.22 15.30
CA THR A 129 0.05 15.67 15.36
C THR A 129 0.34 16.31 14.01
N ILE A 130 0.42 15.53 12.93
CA ILE A 130 0.78 16.04 11.60
C ILE A 130 -0.47 16.26 10.74
N SER A 131 -0.37 17.15 9.76
CA SER A 131 -1.48 17.47 8.83
C SER A 131 -1.70 16.41 7.73
N THR A 132 -0.73 15.54 7.47
CA THR A 132 -0.82 14.47 6.49
C THR A 132 -1.89 13.45 6.90
N GLU A 133 -2.78 13.08 5.97
CA GLU A 133 -3.67 11.94 6.20
C GLU A 133 -2.88 10.63 6.06
N VAL A 134 -2.82 9.85 7.12
CA VAL A 134 -2.05 8.60 7.17
C VAL A 134 -2.99 7.40 7.21
N TYR A 135 -2.70 6.43 6.36
CA TYR A 135 -3.43 5.17 6.26
C TYR A 135 -2.46 4.00 6.46
N SER A 136 -2.77 3.11 7.38
CA SER A 136 -2.13 1.80 7.48
C SER A 136 -2.81 0.84 6.53
N SER A 137 -2.04 0.05 5.79
CA SER A 137 -2.55 -0.89 4.80
C SER A 137 -2.27 -2.33 5.21
N TYR A 138 -3.23 -3.22 4.95
CA TYR A 138 -3.06 -4.67 5.05
C TYR A 138 -3.19 -5.29 3.66
N GLY A 139 -2.26 -6.15 3.33
CA GLY A 139 -2.19 -6.88 2.06
C GLY A 139 -0.84 -7.55 1.87
N MET A 140 -0.73 -8.33 0.82
CA MET A 140 0.46 -9.12 0.48
C MET A 140 0.65 -9.18 -1.02
N THR A 141 1.72 -9.81 -1.48
CA THR A 141 1.99 -9.94 -2.92
C THR A 141 0.90 -10.76 -3.61
N GLU A 142 0.38 -11.77 -2.95
CA GLU A 142 -0.70 -12.65 -3.42
C GLU A 142 -2.02 -11.91 -3.63
N THR A 143 -2.23 -10.82 -2.91
CA THR A 143 -3.37 -9.91 -3.11
C THR A 143 -3.01 -8.68 -3.94
N ILE A 144 -1.95 -8.76 -4.76
CA ILE A 144 -1.38 -7.66 -5.56
C ILE A 144 -0.81 -6.55 -4.67
N SER A 145 -1.60 -6.06 -3.74
CA SER A 145 -1.32 -4.93 -2.88
C SER A 145 -2.23 -5.00 -1.66
N HIS A 146 -2.54 -3.85 -1.08
CA HIS A 146 -3.47 -3.78 0.03
C HIS A 146 -4.91 -4.09 -0.39
N ILE A 147 -5.60 -4.79 0.48
CA ILE A 147 -7.02 -5.17 0.34
C ILE A 147 -7.86 -4.62 1.49
N ALA A 148 -7.22 -4.07 2.50
CA ALA A 148 -7.86 -3.35 3.59
C ALA A 148 -7.00 -2.18 4.04
N MET A 149 -7.64 -1.15 4.57
CA MET A 149 -6.98 0.04 5.10
C MET A 149 -7.59 0.49 6.43
N ARG A 150 -6.73 1.03 7.29
CA ARG A 150 -7.09 1.69 8.54
C ARG A 150 -6.61 3.15 8.48
N LYS A 151 -7.49 4.10 8.70
CA LYS A 151 -7.07 5.50 8.88
C LYS A 151 -6.40 5.64 10.24
N VAL A 152 -5.17 6.15 10.26
CA VAL A 152 -4.31 6.21 11.46
C VAL A 152 -4.57 7.47 12.27
N ASN A 153 -4.80 8.60 11.60
CA ASN A 153 -4.99 9.91 12.24
C ASN A 153 -6.21 10.66 11.68
N HIS A 154 -6.53 11.81 12.26
CA HIS A 154 -7.71 12.61 11.91
C HIS A 154 -9.02 11.79 12.00
N THR A 155 -9.14 10.97 13.04
CA THR A 155 -10.34 10.20 13.36
C THR A 155 -10.87 10.62 14.73
N GLU A 156 -12.18 10.70 14.87
CA GLU A 156 -12.83 11.07 16.16
C GLU A 156 -12.63 10.00 17.24
N VAL A 157 -12.50 8.75 16.81
CA VAL A 157 -12.27 7.59 17.69
C VAL A 157 -11.08 6.83 17.15
N HIS A 158 -10.20 6.40 18.05
CA HIS A 158 -9.05 5.55 17.69
C HIS A 158 -9.55 4.25 17.07
N GLN A 159 -9.34 4.09 15.76
CA GLN A 159 -9.78 2.91 15.01
C GLN A 159 -8.65 1.89 14.97
N ASN A 160 -8.84 0.75 15.64
CA ASN A 160 -7.88 -0.36 15.60
C ASN A 160 -8.20 -1.39 14.51
N THR A 161 -9.31 -1.21 13.78
CA THR A 161 -9.76 -2.19 12.79
C THR A 161 -9.51 -1.70 11.37
N TYR A 162 -9.08 -2.63 10.52
CA TYR A 162 -8.98 -2.41 9.09
C TYR A 162 -10.35 -2.56 8.44
N LYS A 163 -10.64 -1.71 7.48
CA LYS A 163 -11.84 -1.79 6.63
C LYS A 163 -11.45 -2.41 5.30
N ALA A 164 -12.17 -3.45 4.89
CA ALA A 164 -12.02 -4.06 3.57
C ALA A 164 -12.23 -3.02 2.46
N LEU A 165 -11.45 -3.12 1.39
CA LEU A 165 -11.75 -2.42 0.15
C LEU A 165 -12.98 -3.03 -0.53
N PRO A 166 -13.63 -2.32 -1.46
CA PRO A 166 -14.79 -2.85 -2.18
C PRO A 166 -14.51 -4.21 -2.82
N ASN A 167 -15.51 -5.11 -2.77
CA ASN A 167 -15.44 -6.49 -3.28
C ASN A 167 -14.37 -7.38 -2.60
N VAL A 168 -13.99 -7.05 -1.38
CA VAL A 168 -13.15 -7.91 -0.53
C VAL A 168 -13.96 -8.34 0.67
N THR A 169 -13.95 -9.64 0.96
CA THR A 169 -14.53 -10.24 2.16
C THR A 169 -13.51 -11.05 2.92
N PHE A 170 -13.71 -11.15 4.21
CA PHE A 170 -12.83 -11.88 5.13
C PHE A 170 -13.62 -12.97 5.84
N THR A 171 -13.01 -14.15 5.91
CA THR A 171 -13.49 -15.28 6.72
C THR A 171 -12.30 -15.88 7.48
N GLN A 172 -12.57 -16.86 8.33
CA GLN A 172 -11.54 -17.63 9.02
C GLN A 172 -11.58 -19.08 8.57
N ASP A 173 -10.41 -19.73 8.51
CA ASP A 173 -10.32 -21.18 8.35
C ASP A 173 -10.39 -21.89 9.73
N GLU A 174 -10.32 -23.23 9.73
CA GLU A 174 -10.35 -24.06 10.94
C GLU A 174 -9.19 -23.78 11.93
N ARG A 175 -8.11 -23.15 11.45
CA ARG A 175 -6.95 -22.73 12.25
C ARG A 175 -7.11 -21.32 12.83
N HIS A 176 -8.28 -20.69 12.65
CA HIS A 176 -8.50 -19.26 12.93
C HIS A 176 -7.60 -18.31 12.14
N CYS A 177 -7.10 -18.77 10.98
CA CYS A 177 -6.33 -17.91 10.09
C CYS A 177 -7.24 -17.18 9.11
N LEU A 178 -6.83 -15.97 8.75
CA LEU A 178 -7.57 -15.12 7.81
C LEU A 178 -7.62 -15.76 6.41
N VAL A 179 -8.80 -15.82 5.86
CA VAL A 179 -9.06 -16.17 4.44
C VAL A 179 -9.62 -14.93 3.74
N ILE A 180 -8.98 -14.55 2.65
CA ILE A 180 -9.30 -13.35 1.89
C ILE A 180 -9.98 -13.77 0.59
N ASP A 181 -11.22 -13.37 0.38
CA ASP A 181 -11.89 -13.48 -0.92
C ASP A 181 -11.94 -12.11 -1.58
N ALA A 182 -11.26 -12.00 -2.72
CA ALA A 182 -11.11 -10.76 -3.48
C ALA A 182 -11.16 -11.06 -4.99
N PRO A 183 -12.34 -11.35 -5.57
CA PRO A 183 -12.48 -11.91 -6.91
C PRO A 183 -11.97 -10.98 -8.03
N LEU A 184 -11.88 -9.68 -7.79
CA LEU A 184 -11.26 -8.74 -8.73
C LEU A 184 -9.72 -8.74 -8.69
N ILE A 185 -9.14 -9.39 -7.68
CA ILE A 185 -7.70 -9.37 -7.39
C ILE A 185 -7.07 -10.75 -7.58
N ALA A 186 -7.71 -11.81 -7.08
CA ALA A 186 -7.23 -13.19 -7.14
C ALA A 186 -8.34 -14.13 -7.63
N ASP A 187 -7.95 -15.18 -8.37
CA ASP A 187 -8.91 -16.15 -8.93
C ASP A 187 -9.51 -17.09 -7.86
N HIS A 188 -8.81 -17.23 -6.74
CA HIS A 188 -9.19 -18.09 -5.63
C HIS A 188 -8.97 -17.35 -4.31
N PRO A 189 -9.71 -17.70 -3.25
CA PRO A 189 -9.45 -17.17 -1.93
C PRO A 189 -8.00 -17.38 -1.50
N VAL A 190 -7.40 -16.34 -0.92
CA VAL A 190 -6.04 -16.38 -0.40
C VAL A 190 -6.10 -16.78 1.06
N VAL A 191 -5.62 -17.98 1.36
CA VAL A 191 -5.51 -18.50 2.73
C VAL A 191 -4.20 -18.03 3.33
N THR A 192 -4.27 -17.32 4.43
CA THR A 192 -3.08 -16.76 5.11
C THR A 192 -2.65 -17.63 6.30
N ASN A 193 -1.58 -17.22 6.97
CA ASN A 193 -1.19 -17.73 8.29
C ASN A 193 -1.40 -16.65 9.38
N ASP A 194 -2.10 -15.58 9.08
CA ASP A 194 -2.38 -14.52 10.04
C ASP A 194 -3.60 -14.92 10.88
N ILE A 195 -3.38 -15.12 12.17
CA ILE A 195 -4.44 -15.41 13.14
C ILE A 195 -5.22 -14.12 13.43
N VAL A 196 -6.55 -14.18 13.38
CA VAL A 196 -7.46 -13.03 13.53
C VAL A 196 -8.64 -13.35 14.47
#